data_71b7cb07dfd2a19b3ba5a57b160caa06
#
_entry.id   71b7cb07dfd2a19b3ba5a57b160caa06
#
_cell.length_a   1.000
_cell.length_b   1.000
_cell.length_c   1.000
_cell.angle_alpha   90.00
_cell.angle_beta   90.00
_cell.angle_gamma   90.00
#
_symmetry.space_group_name_H-M   'P 1'
#
loop_
_entity.id
_entity.type
_entity.pdbx_description
1 polymer ?
#
loop_
_entity_poly.entity_id
_entity_poly.type
_entity_poly.pdbx_seq_one_letter_code
_entity_poly.pdbx_strand_id
1 'polypeptide(L)'
;KPSLLKEKDNVEDYADILKNLVELKLVGGETLAIKENYDLMQLAVDLDVSKNMSLRITTNGTLTPKFGGKDVFDYIPHFKDCQMTVSIEFWGEKNNYIRFPSKWGVTLENARKFADCPRTRVMFATTVNALTIGYLPEIADGVYELRKEYESNDLWSWASGSLVWGAGNEYAVTSVPLDIREMYMDKYFEYGDFMKKEFEEWKKLYYYLQDMPFDEELHKEMMTNIQLRDKHRGTCLTDVFPEWEPYYEKL
;
A
#
# COMPACT_ATOMS: atom_id res chain seq x y z
N LYS A 1 -8.32 -8.22 14.42
CA LYS A 1 -8.83 -9.61 14.22
C LYS A 1 -7.82 -10.55 14.87
N PRO A 2 -8.23 -11.58 15.62
CA PRO A 2 -7.28 -12.56 16.13
C PRO A 2 -6.59 -13.25 14.95
N SER A 3 -5.27 -13.44 15.05
CA SER A 3 -4.53 -14.31 14.12
C SER A 3 -5.19 -15.69 14.13
N LEU A 4 -5.39 -16.31 12.97
CA LEU A 4 -5.80 -17.71 12.89
C LEU A 4 -4.74 -18.63 13.53
N LEU A 5 -3.47 -18.25 13.42
CA LEU A 5 -2.35 -18.91 14.07
C LEU A 5 -2.17 -18.32 15.48
N LYS A 6 -2.37 -19.13 16.50
CA LYS A 6 -1.92 -18.83 17.86
C LYS A 6 -0.48 -19.32 18.01
N GLU A 7 0.32 -18.64 18.85
CA GLU A 7 1.73 -18.99 19.12
C GLU A 7 2.00 -20.45 19.50
N LYS A 8 0.95 -21.27 19.71
CA LYS A 8 1.04 -22.68 20.12
C LYS A 8 0.44 -23.67 19.13
N ASP A 9 -0.10 -23.17 17.98
CA ASP A 9 -0.69 -24.06 17.00
C ASP A 9 0.44 -24.66 16.14
N ASN A 10 0.40 -25.97 15.92
CA ASN A 10 1.27 -26.60 14.95
C ASN A 10 0.69 -26.33 13.55
N VAL A 11 1.55 -25.97 12.59
CA VAL A 11 1.10 -25.64 11.23
C VAL A 11 0.40 -26.85 10.57
N GLU A 12 0.76 -28.06 10.94
CA GLU A 12 0.13 -29.30 10.46
C GLU A 12 -1.36 -29.40 10.81
N ASP A 13 -1.81 -28.72 11.89
CA ASP A 13 -3.22 -28.70 12.28
C ASP A 13 -4.12 -28.01 11.23
N TYR A 14 -3.49 -27.24 10.31
CA TYR A 14 -4.18 -26.58 9.20
C TYR A 14 -4.28 -27.40 7.92
N ALA A 15 -3.73 -28.62 7.90
CA ALA A 15 -3.67 -29.47 6.70
C ALA A 15 -5.06 -29.72 6.10
N ASP A 16 -6.06 -30.04 6.92
CA ASP A 16 -7.43 -30.31 6.43
C ASP A 16 -8.14 -29.03 5.93
N ILE A 17 -7.81 -27.89 6.49
CA ILE A 17 -8.31 -26.59 6.02
C ILE A 17 -7.69 -26.32 4.64
N LEU A 18 -6.37 -26.45 4.50
CA LEU A 18 -5.64 -26.18 3.25
C LEU A 18 -6.14 -27.04 2.08
N LYS A 19 -6.47 -28.32 2.32
CA LYS A 19 -7.02 -29.22 1.29
C LYS A 19 -8.30 -28.71 0.65
N ASN A 20 -9.05 -27.87 1.36
CA ASN A 20 -10.35 -27.36 0.91
C ASN A 20 -10.30 -25.87 0.52
N LEU A 21 -9.14 -25.21 0.63
CA LEU A 21 -9.00 -23.80 0.25
C LEU A 21 -8.79 -23.65 -1.26
N VAL A 22 -9.46 -22.64 -1.82
CA VAL A 22 -9.24 -22.17 -3.19
C VAL A 22 -8.37 -20.92 -3.24
N GLU A 23 -8.22 -20.24 -2.10
CA GLU A 23 -7.40 -19.04 -1.95
C GLU A 23 -6.74 -19.01 -0.58
N LEU A 24 -5.43 -18.81 -0.55
CA LEU A 24 -4.65 -18.53 0.67
C LEU A 24 -4.31 -17.03 0.69
N LYS A 25 -4.95 -16.30 1.61
CA LYS A 25 -4.71 -14.87 1.80
C LYS A 25 -3.92 -14.61 3.06
N LEU A 26 -2.70 -14.12 2.88
CA LEU A 26 -1.76 -13.75 3.94
C LEU A 26 -1.74 -12.23 4.13
N VAL A 27 -2.19 -11.78 5.30
CA VAL A 27 -2.26 -10.37 5.68
C VAL A 27 -1.91 -10.21 7.16
N GLY A 28 -1.43 -9.03 7.55
CA GLY A 28 -1.09 -8.72 8.94
C GLY A 28 0.14 -7.83 8.95
N GLY A 29 0.67 -7.36 10.06
CA GLY A 29 1.83 -6.49 10.19
C GLY A 29 2.73 -6.40 8.94
N GLU A 30 3.95 -6.96 8.97
CA GLU A 30 4.68 -7.25 7.72
C GLU A 30 4.60 -8.76 7.44
N THR A 31 3.79 -9.09 6.46
CA THR A 31 3.42 -10.48 6.13
C THR A 31 4.62 -11.35 5.79
N LEU A 32 5.60 -10.79 5.06
CA LEU A 32 6.81 -11.50 4.65
C LEU A 32 7.85 -11.64 5.76
N ALA A 33 7.68 -10.96 6.90
CA ALA A 33 8.54 -11.13 8.07
C ALA A 33 8.08 -12.26 9.01
N ILE A 34 6.93 -12.89 8.74
CA ILE A 34 6.30 -13.89 9.61
C ILE A 34 6.64 -15.28 9.12
N LYS A 35 7.44 -16.03 9.89
CA LYS A 35 7.88 -17.39 9.54
C LYS A 35 6.72 -18.36 9.29
N GLU A 36 5.67 -18.27 10.09
CA GLU A 36 4.49 -19.14 10.01
C GLU A 36 3.76 -19.02 8.66
N ASN A 37 3.85 -17.87 7.99
CA ASN A 37 3.32 -17.72 6.64
C ASN A 37 4.10 -18.57 5.61
N TYR A 38 5.41 -18.70 5.80
CA TYR A 38 6.24 -19.59 4.97
C TYR A 38 5.97 -21.05 5.27
N ASP A 39 5.76 -21.40 6.54
CA ASP A 39 5.39 -22.76 6.96
C ASP A 39 4.04 -23.16 6.35
N LEU A 40 3.04 -22.26 6.31
CA LEU A 40 1.76 -22.51 5.61
C LEU A 40 1.92 -22.68 4.12
N MET A 41 2.74 -21.86 3.45
CA MET A 41 3.02 -22.01 2.02
C MET A 41 3.73 -23.34 1.75
N GLN A 42 4.70 -23.72 2.59
CA GLN A 42 5.40 -25.00 2.48
C GLN A 42 4.43 -26.16 2.65
N LEU A 43 3.58 -26.13 3.67
CA LEU A 43 2.57 -27.17 3.91
C LEU A 43 1.62 -27.32 2.70
N ALA A 44 1.18 -26.22 2.11
CA ALA A 44 0.32 -26.27 0.91
C ALA A 44 1.04 -26.92 -0.29
N VAL A 45 2.35 -26.70 -0.43
CA VAL A 45 3.19 -27.35 -1.46
C VAL A 45 3.35 -28.85 -1.16
N ASP A 46 3.68 -29.22 0.08
CA ASP A 46 3.91 -30.60 0.50
C ASP A 46 2.63 -31.46 0.37
N LEU A 47 1.46 -30.87 0.58
CA LEU A 47 0.15 -31.50 0.39
C LEU A 47 -0.29 -31.56 -1.09
N ASP A 48 0.50 -31.01 -2.02
CA ASP A 48 0.19 -30.91 -3.47
C ASP A 48 -1.13 -30.16 -3.78
N VAL A 49 -1.56 -29.25 -2.90
CA VAL A 49 -2.78 -28.47 -3.07
C VAL A 49 -2.55 -27.06 -3.63
N SER A 50 -1.33 -26.52 -3.46
CA SER A 50 -0.95 -25.16 -3.88
C SER A 50 -1.22 -24.88 -5.35
N LYS A 51 -1.04 -25.87 -6.24
CA LYS A 51 -1.30 -25.75 -7.69
C LYS A 51 -2.74 -25.44 -8.07
N ASN A 52 -3.69 -25.68 -7.17
CA ASN A 52 -5.12 -25.38 -7.35
C ASN A 52 -5.56 -24.14 -6.56
N MET A 53 -4.64 -23.51 -5.82
CA MET A 53 -4.91 -22.45 -4.86
C MET A 53 -4.30 -21.13 -5.34
N SER A 54 -5.10 -20.06 -5.29
CA SER A 54 -4.61 -18.69 -5.49
C SER A 54 -3.90 -18.18 -4.24
N LEU A 55 -2.73 -17.55 -4.40
CA LEU A 55 -1.98 -16.94 -3.32
C LEU A 55 -2.18 -15.41 -3.33
N ARG A 56 -2.55 -14.83 -2.20
CA ARG A 56 -2.72 -13.38 -2.02
C ARG A 56 -1.89 -12.91 -0.86
N ILE A 57 -0.93 -12.03 -1.11
CA ILE A 57 -0.01 -11.50 -0.07
C ILE A 57 -0.09 -9.98 -0.06
N THR A 58 -0.27 -9.40 1.14
CA THR A 58 -0.13 -7.96 1.34
C THR A 58 1.16 -7.68 2.10
N THR A 59 2.01 -6.81 1.58
CA THR A 59 3.34 -6.50 2.12
C THR A 59 3.66 -5.00 1.97
N ASN A 60 4.59 -4.49 2.76
CA ASN A 60 5.19 -3.17 2.54
C ASN A 60 6.24 -3.17 1.41
N GLY A 61 6.59 -4.34 0.88
CA GLY A 61 7.55 -4.51 -0.21
C GLY A 61 9.01 -4.26 0.17
N THR A 62 9.35 -4.10 1.45
CA THR A 62 10.71 -3.72 1.86
C THR A 62 11.62 -4.90 2.17
N LEU A 63 11.05 -6.07 2.44
CA LEU A 63 11.82 -7.27 2.81
C LEU A 63 11.33 -8.50 2.05
N THR A 64 12.30 -9.39 1.78
CA THR A 64 12.07 -10.74 1.27
C THR A 64 12.99 -11.70 2.01
N PRO A 65 12.76 -11.92 3.33
CA PRO A 65 13.63 -12.76 4.14
C PRO A 65 13.58 -14.24 3.73
N LYS A 66 14.63 -14.97 4.10
CA LYS A 66 14.69 -16.43 3.91
C LYS A 66 14.38 -17.14 5.22
N PHE A 67 13.51 -18.13 5.14
CA PHE A 67 13.24 -19.07 6.21
C PHE A 67 13.53 -20.49 5.71
N GLY A 68 14.36 -21.25 6.43
CA GLY A 68 14.81 -22.56 5.97
C GLY A 68 15.57 -22.54 4.63
N GLY A 69 16.20 -21.41 4.30
CA GLY A 69 16.93 -21.22 3.03
C GLY A 69 16.08 -20.77 1.84
N LYS A 70 14.75 -20.75 1.98
CA LYS A 70 13.78 -20.32 0.95
C LYS A 70 13.22 -18.93 1.26
N ASP A 71 12.98 -18.13 0.23
CA ASP A 71 12.23 -16.87 0.30
C ASP A 71 10.87 -17.01 -0.42
N VAL A 72 10.11 -15.91 -0.48
CA VAL A 72 8.78 -15.92 -1.09
C VAL A 72 8.80 -16.28 -2.58
N PHE A 73 9.88 -15.96 -3.30
CA PHE A 73 10.03 -16.27 -4.73
C PHE A 73 10.15 -17.78 -4.99
N ASP A 74 10.64 -18.54 -4.01
CA ASP A 74 10.70 -20.01 -4.09
C ASP A 74 9.32 -20.67 -3.98
N TYR A 75 8.32 -19.96 -3.39
CA TYR A 75 6.97 -20.51 -3.20
C TYR A 75 5.98 -20.08 -4.28
N ILE A 76 6.04 -18.82 -4.75
CA ILE A 76 5.09 -18.27 -5.74
C ILE A 76 4.86 -19.19 -6.93
N PRO A 77 5.88 -19.79 -7.56
CA PRO A 77 5.69 -20.64 -8.75
C PRO A 77 4.88 -21.91 -8.52
N HIS A 78 4.73 -22.37 -7.28
CA HIS A 78 3.96 -23.55 -6.92
C HIS A 78 2.46 -23.33 -6.85
N PHE A 79 2.02 -22.06 -6.78
CA PHE A 79 0.61 -21.71 -6.69
C PHE A 79 -0.02 -21.54 -8.08
N LYS A 80 -1.36 -21.72 -8.14
CA LYS A 80 -2.15 -21.53 -9.36
C LYS A 80 -1.92 -20.17 -9.98
N ASP A 81 -2.01 -19.14 -9.17
CA ASP A 81 -1.70 -17.74 -9.47
C ASP A 81 -1.35 -17.00 -8.18
N CYS A 82 -0.70 -15.86 -8.31
CA CYS A 82 -0.35 -15.00 -7.19
C CYS A 82 -0.78 -13.55 -7.43
N GLN A 83 -1.23 -12.89 -6.39
CA GLN A 83 -1.36 -11.44 -6.34
C GLN A 83 -0.56 -10.90 -5.16
N MET A 84 0.44 -10.08 -5.48
CA MET A 84 1.20 -9.32 -4.51
C MET A 84 0.61 -7.94 -4.37
N THR A 85 0.08 -7.61 -3.19
CA THR A 85 -0.41 -6.27 -2.87
C THR A 85 0.68 -5.52 -2.12
N VAL A 86 1.31 -4.56 -2.78
CA VAL A 86 2.36 -3.72 -2.21
C VAL A 86 1.75 -2.43 -1.70
N SER A 87 1.84 -2.22 -0.38
CA SER A 87 1.30 -1.02 0.25
C SER A 87 2.24 0.16 0.05
N ILE A 88 1.75 1.21 -0.60
CA ILE A 88 2.46 2.49 -0.79
C ILE A 88 1.53 3.65 -0.42
N GLU A 89 2.10 4.81 -0.13
CA GLU A 89 1.32 6.04 0.09
C GLU A 89 1.59 7.09 -1.00
N PHE A 90 2.77 7.03 -1.61
CA PHE A 90 3.19 7.94 -2.69
C PHE A 90 3.99 7.19 -3.74
N TRP A 91 4.08 7.76 -4.93
CA TRP A 91 5.04 7.35 -5.94
C TRP A 91 6.38 8.06 -5.72
N GLY A 92 7.48 7.33 -5.81
CA GLY A 92 8.82 7.94 -5.66
C GLY A 92 9.26 8.12 -4.20
N GLU A 93 10.25 8.99 -4.03
CA GLU A 93 10.94 9.18 -2.75
C GLU A 93 10.05 9.78 -1.63
N LYS A 94 8.93 10.45 -1.98
CA LYS A 94 7.92 10.90 -1.02
C LYS A 94 7.39 9.76 -0.15
N ASN A 95 7.35 8.55 -0.71
CA ASN A 95 6.93 7.36 0.02
C ASN A 95 7.81 7.06 1.24
N ASN A 96 9.09 7.40 1.19
CA ASN A 96 10.05 7.18 2.29
C ASN A 96 9.70 8.01 3.53
N TYR A 97 9.12 9.20 3.35
CA TYR A 97 8.74 10.05 4.47
C TYR A 97 7.62 9.42 5.31
N ILE A 98 6.54 8.96 4.68
CA ILE A 98 5.41 8.36 5.39
C ILE A 98 5.75 6.96 5.89
N ARG A 99 6.38 6.14 5.05
CA ARG A 99 6.71 4.74 5.35
C ARG A 99 8.12 4.56 5.89
N PHE A 100 8.60 5.54 6.66
CA PHE A 100 9.89 5.44 7.32
C PHE A 100 10.01 4.14 8.17
N PRO A 101 11.15 3.40 8.09
CA PRO A 101 12.40 3.72 7.38
C PRO A 101 12.52 3.09 5.98
N SER A 102 11.42 2.81 5.28
CA SER A 102 11.45 2.19 3.95
C SER A 102 12.21 3.06 2.95
N LYS A 103 12.70 2.41 1.88
CA LYS A 103 13.36 3.04 0.74
C LYS A 103 12.59 2.71 -0.52
N TRP A 104 12.09 3.72 -1.23
CA TRP A 104 11.31 3.55 -2.45
C TRP A 104 11.99 2.64 -3.48
N GLY A 105 13.28 2.85 -3.72
CA GLY A 105 14.04 2.02 -4.66
C GLY A 105 13.98 0.54 -4.33
N VAL A 106 14.06 0.17 -3.03
CA VAL A 106 13.95 -1.23 -2.57
C VAL A 106 12.51 -1.75 -2.77
N THR A 107 11.50 -0.93 -2.43
CA THR A 107 10.10 -1.32 -2.60
C THR A 107 9.77 -1.57 -4.08
N LEU A 108 10.19 -0.67 -4.97
CA LEU A 108 9.95 -0.80 -6.41
C LEU A 108 10.73 -1.98 -7.02
N GLU A 109 11.99 -2.19 -6.61
CA GLU A 109 12.79 -3.33 -7.04
C GLU A 109 12.14 -4.66 -6.64
N ASN A 110 11.67 -4.78 -5.40
CA ASN A 110 10.96 -5.98 -4.95
C ASN A 110 9.63 -6.16 -5.69
N ALA A 111 8.87 -5.08 -5.94
CA ALA A 111 7.66 -5.14 -6.74
C ALA A 111 7.93 -5.67 -8.16
N ARG A 112 9.03 -5.25 -8.81
CA ARG A 112 9.46 -5.78 -10.11
C ARG A 112 9.83 -7.26 -10.03
N LYS A 113 10.56 -7.69 -9.01
CA LYS A 113 10.87 -9.11 -8.80
C LYS A 113 9.60 -9.95 -8.62
N PHE A 114 8.56 -9.42 -7.94
CA PHE A 114 7.27 -10.10 -7.87
C PHE A 114 6.61 -10.20 -9.25
N ALA A 115 6.64 -9.13 -10.04
CA ALA A 115 6.07 -9.09 -11.38
C ALA A 115 6.77 -10.09 -12.34
N ASP A 116 8.05 -10.33 -12.16
CA ASP A 116 8.83 -11.29 -12.93
C ASP A 116 8.51 -12.76 -12.60
N CYS A 117 7.78 -13.01 -11.48
CA CYS A 117 7.37 -14.36 -11.13
C CYS A 117 6.23 -14.87 -12.03
N PRO A 118 6.22 -16.17 -12.40
CA PRO A 118 5.17 -16.72 -13.25
C PRO A 118 3.77 -16.55 -12.64
N ARG A 119 2.79 -16.16 -13.45
CA ARG A 119 1.37 -16.03 -13.08
C ARG A 119 1.14 -15.09 -11.89
N THR A 120 2.01 -14.12 -11.70
CA THR A 120 1.92 -13.12 -10.63
C THR A 120 1.35 -11.81 -11.18
N ARG A 121 0.51 -11.16 -10.39
CA ARG A 121 0.05 -9.78 -10.59
C ARG A 121 0.51 -8.95 -9.40
N VAL A 122 0.92 -7.72 -9.66
CA VAL A 122 1.30 -6.77 -8.63
C VAL A 122 0.26 -5.66 -8.55
N MET A 123 -0.26 -5.44 -7.36
CA MET A 123 -1.19 -4.36 -7.09
C MET A 123 -0.57 -3.41 -6.07
N PHE A 124 -0.47 -2.14 -6.39
CA PHE A 124 -0.18 -1.12 -5.40
C PHE A 124 -1.46 -0.74 -4.66
N ALA A 125 -1.39 -0.61 -3.34
CA ALA A 125 -2.51 -0.19 -2.51
C ALA A 125 -2.12 1.02 -1.69
N THR A 126 -2.95 2.07 -1.74
CA THR A 126 -2.72 3.35 -1.07
C THR A 126 -3.87 3.66 -0.12
N THR A 127 -3.56 4.06 1.11
CA THR A 127 -4.56 4.64 2.01
C THR A 127 -4.72 6.12 1.70
N VAL A 128 -5.93 6.52 1.32
CA VAL A 128 -6.24 7.92 1.02
C VAL A 128 -6.45 8.69 2.32
N ASN A 129 -5.61 9.68 2.57
CA ASN A 129 -5.64 10.54 3.76
C ASN A 129 -5.24 11.98 3.41
N ALA A 130 -5.20 12.86 4.39
CA ALA A 130 -4.89 14.28 4.22
C ALA A 130 -3.59 14.57 3.44
N LEU A 131 -2.56 13.74 3.62
CA LEU A 131 -1.27 13.93 2.92
C LEU A 131 -1.25 13.28 1.55
N THR A 132 -1.94 12.14 1.37
CA THR A 132 -1.85 11.35 0.13
C THR A 132 -2.83 11.80 -0.93
N ILE A 133 -3.97 12.41 -0.55
CA ILE A 133 -5.07 12.71 -1.47
C ILE A 133 -4.63 13.57 -2.67
N GLY A 134 -3.73 14.53 -2.48
CA GLY A 134 -3.23 15.39 -3.56
C GLY A 134 -2.24 14.73 -4.52
N TYR A 135 -1.82 13.49 -4.24
CA TYR A 135 -0.75 12.78 -4.96
C TYR A 135 -1.19 11.48 -5.63
N LEU A 136 -2.48 11.17 -5.59
CA LEU A 136 -3.00 9.98 -6.25
C LEU A 136 -2.80 9.97 -7.77
N PRO A 137 -2.85 11.13 -8.48
CA PRO A 137 -2.52 11.18 -9.90
C PRO A 137 -1.11 10.69 -10.21
N GLU A 138 -0.12 11.06 -9.39
CA GLU A 138 1.28 10.64 -9.56
C GLU A 138 1.45 9.13 -9.41
N ILE A 139 0.67 8.50 -8.51
CA ILE A 139 0.67 7.03 -8.34
C ILE A 139 0.09 6.36 -9.59
N ALA A 140 -1.03 6.86 -10.09
CA ALA A 140 -1.66 6.31 -11.28
C ALA A 140 -0.74 6.41 -12.52
N ASP A 141 -0.07 7.54 -12.69
CA ASP A 141 0.90 7.76 -13.77
C ASP A 141 2.08 6.79 -13.67
N GLY A 142 2.63 6.63 -12.46
CA GLY A 142 3.72 5.69 -12.23
C GLY A 142 3.35 4.23 -12.53
N VAL A 143 2.13 3.81 -12.17
CA VAL A 143 1.63 2.47 -12.53
C VAL A 143 1.43 2.34 -14.04
N TYR A 144 0.97 3.39 -14.70
CA TYR A 144 0.81 3.41 -16.16
C TYR A 144 2.16 3.26 -16.88
N GLU A 145 3.21 3.93 -16.39
CA GLU A 145 4.56 3.76 -16.94
C GLU A 145 5.08 2.33 -16.76
N LEU A 146 4.82 1.67 -15.62
CA LEU A 146 5.14 0.25 -15.45
C LEU A 146 4.38 -0.65 -16.43
N ARG A 147 3.10 -0.37 -16.70
CA ARG A 147 2.34 -1.11 -17.72
C ARG A 147 2.96 -1.00 -19.11
N LYS A 148 3.45 0.18 -19.45
CA LYS A 148 4.19 0.38 -20.72
C LYS A 148 5.52 -0.36 -20.73
N GLU A 149 6.30 -0.26 -19.64
CA GLU A 149 7.59 -0.92 -19.51
C GLU A 149 7.48 -2.44 -19.67
N TYR A 150 6.43 -3.04 -19.12
CA TYR A 150 6.18 -4.50 -19.18
C TYR A 150 5.27 -4.93 -20.35
N GLU A 151 4.81 -4.00 -21.17
CA GLU A 151 3.87 -4.25 -22.27
C GLU A 151 2.62 -5.04 -21.82
N SER A 152 2.18 -4.80 -20.57
CA SER A 152 1.09 -5.55 -19.94
C SER A 152 0.15 -4.66 -19.11
N ASN A 153 -1.13 -4.68 -19.45
CA ASN A 153 -2.17 -3.96 -18.71
C ASN A 153 -2.64 -4.70 -17.45
N ASP A 154 -2.47 -6.02 -17.41
CA ASP A 154 -3.02 -6.87 -16.33
C ASP A 154 -2.01 -7.17 -15.24
N LEU A 155 -0.70 -7.00 -15.52
CA LEU A 155 0.37 -7.30 -14.58
C LEU A 155 0.42 -6.31 -13.42
N TRP A 156 0.19 -5.02 -13.72
CA TRP A 156 0.25 -3.94 -12.77
C TRP A 156 -1.11 -3.29 -12.57
N SER A 157 -1.52 -3.15 -11.32
CA SER A 157 -2.74 -2.45 -10.94
C SER A 157 -2.52 -1.57 -9.73
N TRP A 158 -3.43 -0.63 -9.53
CA TRP A 158 -3.48 0.18 -8.34
C TRP A 158 -4.91 0.21 -7.80
N ALA A 159 -5.03 0.19 -6.48
CA ALA A 159 -6.29 0.43 -5.79
C ALA A 159 -6.09 1.54 -4.76
N SER A 160 -6.94 2.55 -4.80
CA SER A 160 -7.13 3.40 -3.64
C SER A 160 -7.77 2.52 -2.56
N GLY A 161 -6.99 2.27 -1.51
CA GLY A 161 -7.47 1.53 -0.35
C GLY A 161 -8.53 2.31 0.43
N SER A 162 -8.64 2.04 1.71
CA SER A 162 -9.57 2.76 2.59
C SER A 162 -9.30 4.26 2.59
N LEU A 163 -10.35 5.07 2.41
CA LEU A 163 -10.30 6.50 2.69
C LEU A 163 -10.35 6.70 4.20
N VAL A 164 -9.48 7.55 4.74
CA VAL A 164 -9.51 7.94 6.13
C VAL A 164 -10.59 9.00 6.34
N TRP A 165 -11.68 8.59 6.99
CA TRP A 165 -12.86 9.41 7.23
C TRP A 165 -12.91 10.02 8.63
N GLY A 166 -13.40 11.25 8.71
CA GLY A 166 -14.28 11.79 9.72
C GLY A 166 -13.71 11.97 11.12
N ALA A 167 -14.63 12.33 11.98
CA ALA A 167 -14.40 12.73 13.38
C ALA A 167 -13.52 11.71 14.15
N GLY A 168 -12.44 12.23 14.74
CA GLY A 168 -11.52 11.45 15.57
C GLY A 168 -10.34 10.83 14.81
N ASN A 169 -10.12 11.17 13.54
CA ASN A 169 -8.90 10.82 12.82
C ASN A 169 -8.26 12.07 12.24
N GLU A 170 -7.14 12.47 12.82
CA GLU A 170 -6.41 13.69 12.46
C GLU A 170 -5.90 13.68 11.01
N TYR A 171 -5.72 12.49 10.42
CA TYR A 171 -5.32 12.35 9.01
C TYR A 171 -6.51 12.31 8.04
N ALA A 172 -7.71 12.62 8.48
CA ALA A 172 -8.87 12.72 7.58
C ALA A 172 -8.68 13.84 6.54
N VAL A 173 -9.33 13.69 5.39
CA VAL A 173 -9.29 14.72 4.34
C VAL A 173 -9.83 16.07 4.81
N THR A 174 -10.71 16.08 5.81
CA THR A 174 -11.21 17.30 6.46
C THR A 174 -10.12 18.13 7.15
N SER A 175 -8.96 17.53 7.47
CA SER A 175 -7.80 18.23 8.06
C SER A 175 -6.98 19.02 7.03
N VAL A 176 -7.27 18.89 5.73
CA VAL A 176 -6.56 19.62 4.67
C VAL A 176 -7.10 21.03 4.54
N PRO A 177 -6.28 22.10 4.67
CA PRO A 177 -6.68 23.48 4.43
C PRO A 177 -7.26 23.70 3.03
N LEU A 178 -8.18 24.66 2.90
CA LEU A 178 -8.93 24.87 1.67
C LEU A 178 -8.05 25.28 0.48
N ASP A 179 -7.04 26.11 0.70
CA ASP A 179 -6.07 26.53 -0.31
C ASP A 179 -5.22 25.37 -0.82
N ILE A 180 -4.81 24.45 0.06
CA ILE A 180 -4.13 23.22 -0.34
C ILE A 180 -5.08 22.32 -1.15
N ARG A 181 -6.36 22.22 -0.78
CA ARG A 181 -7.35 21.46 -1.55
C ARG A 181 -7.55 22.03 -2.95
N GLU A 182 -7.62 23.36 -3.09
CA GLU A 182 -7.73 24.03 -4.39
C GLU A 182 -6.54 23.64 -5.28
N MET A 183 -5.32 23.72 -4.76
CA MET A 183 -4.12 23.30 -5.47
C MET A 183 -4.15 21.81 -5.86
N TYR A 184 -4.65 20.94 -5.00
CA TYR A 184 -4.81 19.52 -5.31
C TYR A 184 -5.87 19.28 -6.37
N MET A 185 -6.99 20.04 -6.37
CA MET A 185 -8.01 19.97 -7.40
C MET A 185 -7.48 20.36 -8.77
N ASP A 186 -6.62 21.39 -8.85
CA ASP A 186 -5.98 21.79 -10.11
C ASP A 186 -5.12 20.66 -10.69
N LYS A 187 -4.30 20.01 -9.87
CA LYS A 187 -3.56 18.81 -10.28
C LYS A 187 -4.50 17.72 -10.82
N TYR A 188 -5.63 17.52 -10.16
CA TYR A 188 -6.62 16.55 -10.60
C TYR A 188 -7.23 16.90 -11.96
N PHE A 189 -7.38 18.17 -12.30
CA PHE A 189 -7.84 18.60 -13.63
C PHE A 189 -6.81 18.34 -14.72
N GLU A 190 -5.53 18.57 -14.45
CA GLU A 190 -4.45 18.31 -15.42
C GLU A 190 -4.39 16.83 -15.84
N TYR A 191 -4.64 15.92 -14.92
CA TYR A 191 -4.69 14.47 -15.18
C TYR A 191 -6.08 13.98 -15.63
N GLY A 192 -7.06 14.88 -15.80
CA GLY A 192 -8.51 14.57 -15.83
C GLY A 192 -8.95 13.53 -16.84
N ASP A 193 -8.46 13.53 -18.06
CA ASP A 193 -8.89 12.59 -19.11
C ASP A 193 -8.28 11.19 -18.93
N PHE A 194 -7.06 11.12 -18.45
CA PHE A 194 -6.39 9.86 -18.12
C PHE A 194 -7.07 9.19 -16.92
N MET A 195 -7.31 9.94 -15.87
CA MET A 195 -7.87 9.43 -14.63
C MET A 195 -9.36 9.05 -14.75
N LYS A 196 -10.14 9.71 -15.62
CA LYS A 196 -11.54 9.34 -15.90
C LYS A 196 -11.69 7.95 -16.52
N LYS A 197 -10.69 7.50 -17.26
CA LYS A 197 -10.67 6.15 -17.86
C LYS A 197 -10.27 5.06 -16.89
N GLU A 198 -9.34 5.35 -15.99
CA GLU A 198 -8.70 4.36 -15.11
C GLU A 198 -9.36 4.30 -13.72
N PHE A 199 -10.17 5.32 -13.36
CA PHE A 199 -10.67 5.49 -12.00
C PHE A 199 -12.14 5.90 -11.93
N GLU A 200 -13.02 4.94 -11.73
CA GLU A 200 -14.44 5.22 -11.47
C GLU A 200 -14.65 5.95 -10.13
N GLU A 201 -13.80 5.70 -9.14
CA GLU A 201 -13.83 6.37 -7.83
C GLU A 201 -13.25 7.79 -7.81
N TRP A 202 -12.58 8.21 -8.89
CA TRP A 202 -12.01 9.54 -9.08
C TRP A 202 -12.98 10.70 -8.77
N LYS A 203 -14.22 10.57 -9.22
CA LYS A 203 -15.25 11.59 -8.97
C LYS A 203 -15.53 11.77 -7.48
N LYS A 204 -15.50 10.67 -6.70
CA LYS A 204 -15.73 10.73 -5.26
C LYS A 204 -14.60 11.49 -4.56
N LEU A 205 -13.35 11.22 -4.92
CA LEU A 205 -12.19 11.89 -4.32
C LEU A 205 -12.21 13.39 -4.61
N TYR A 206 -12.59 13.77 -5.83
CA TYR A 206 -12.77 15.16 -6.20
C TYR A 206 -13.85 15.85 -5.35
N TYR A 207 -15.01 15.21 -5.16
CA TYR A 207 -16.07 15.70 -4.29
C TYR A 207 -15.61 15.85 -2.84
N TYR A 208 -14.77 14.96 -2.35
CA TYR A 208 -14.24 15.09 -0.99
C TYR A 208 -13.34 16.31 -0.82
N LEU A 209 -12.52 16.62 -1.81
CA LEU A 209 -11.70 17.82 -1.78
C LEU A 209 -12.58 19.09 -1.83
N GLN A 210 -13.65 19.08 -2.61
CA GLN A 210 -14.50 20.23 -2.86
C GLN A 210 -15.52 20.47 -1.73
N ASP A 211 -16.23 19.42 -1.29
CA ASP A 211 -17.47 19.58 -0.52
C ASP A 211 -17.31 19.30 0.98
N MET A 212 -16.22 18.66 1.41
CA MET A 212 -16.01 18.36 2.83
C MET A 212 -15.61 19.61 3.62
N PRO A 213 -16.23 19.88 4.77
CA PRO A 213 -15.85 21.02 5.59
C PRO A 213 -14.41 20.89 6.09
N PHE A 214 -13.72 22.03 6.25
CA PHE A 214 -12.43 22.05 6.92
C PHE A 214 -12.63 21.92 8.43
N ASP A 215 -11.86 21.03 9.05
CA ASP A 215 -11.85 20.79 10.50
C ASP A 215 -10.51 21.30 11.08
N GLU A 216 -10.55 22.49 11.67
CA GLU A 216 -9.38 23.17 12.21
C GLU A 216 -8.77 22.42 13.40
N GLU A 217 -9.57 21.75 14.22
CA GLU A 217 -9.09 21.01 15.39
C GLU A 217 -8.33 19.74 14.96
N LEU A 218 -8.89 18.97 14.02
CA LEU A 218 -8.20 17.82 13.45
C LEU A 218 -6.92 18.23 12.70
N HIS A 219 -6.94 19.39 12.01
CA HIS A 219 -5.75 19.95 11.39
C HIS A 219 -4.64 20.21 12.39
N LYS A 220 -4.94 20.89 13.51
CA LYS A 220 -3.97 21.18 14.57
C LYS A 220 -3.40 19.90 15.19
N GLU A 221 -4.27 18.91 15.43
CA GLU A 221 -3.86 17.61 15.95
C GLU A 221 -2.93 16.90 14.96
N MET A 222 -3.28 16.87 13.67
CA MET A 222 -2.44 16.30 12.61
C MET A 222 -1.07 16.96 12.57
N MET A 223 -1.03 18.30 12.53
CA MET A 223 0.25 19.05 12.46
C MET A 223 1.11 18.80 13.69
N THR A 224 0.53 18.77 14.88
CA THR A 224 1.24 18.44 16.13
C THR A 224 1.88 17.04 16.05
N ASN A 225 1.11 16.05 15.61
CA ASN A 225 1.60 14.67 15.47
C ASN A 225 2.70 14.54 14.40
N ILE A 226 2.58 15.28 13.29
CA ILE A 226 3.61 15.36 12.26
C ILE A 226 4.90 15.95 12.81
N GLN A 227 4.81 17.09 13.51
CA GLN A 227 5.97 17.78 14.08
C GLN A 227 6.71 16.91 15.13
N LEU A 228 5.98 16.22 15.99
CA LEU A 228 6.55 15.27 16.95
C LEU A 228 7.26 14.10 16.26
N ARG A 229 6.65 13.56 15.21
CA ARG A 229 7.25 12.50 14.40
C ARG A 229 8.50 12.96 13.69
N ASP A 230 8.47 14.14 13.09
CA ASP A 230 9.61 14.74 12.38
C ASP A 230 10.78 14.98 13.32
N LYS A 231 10.53 15.54 14.50
CA LYS A 231 11.54 15.71 15.55
C LYS A 231 12.18 14.37 15.96
N HIS A 232 11.35 13.33 16.12
CA HIS A 232 11.85 12.00 16.48
C HIS A 232 12.67 11.33 15.39
N ARG A 233 12.31 11.54 14.13
CA ARG A 233 12.93 10.90 12.95
C ARG A 233 14.07 11.73 12.33
N GLY A 234 14.20 13.00 12.70
CA GLY A 234 15.10 13.94 12.04
C GLY A 234 14.67 14.26 10.60
N THR A 235 13.35 14.26 10.35
CA THR A 235 12.73 14.60 9.07
C THR A 235 12.02 15.95 9.15
N CYS A 236 11.54 16.47 8.02
CA CYS A 236 10.72 17.67 7.96
C CYS A 236 9.65 17.50 6.89
N LEU A 237 8.37 17.73 7.24
CA LEU A 237 7.26 17.64 6.29
C LEU A 237 7.50 18.53 5.07
N THR A 238 7.93 19.76 5.28
CA THR A 238 8.04 20.78 4.23
C THR A 238 9.20 20.54 3.27
N ASP A 239 10.18 19.72 3.65
CA ASP A 239 11.23 19.27 2.71
C ASP A 239 10.68 18.33 1.63
N VAL A 240 9.54 17.67 1.92
CA VAL A 240 8.89 16.70 1.04
C VAL A 240 7.62 17.25 0.40
N PHE A 241 6.88 18.06 1.15
CA PHE A 241 5.59 18.65 0.80
C PHE A 241 5.62 20.16 1.06
N PRO A 242 6.24 20.96 0.18
CA PRO A 242 6.45 22.39 0.40
C PRO A 242 5.15 23.20 0.51
N GLU A 243 4.04 22.71 -0.04
CA GLU A 243 2.73 23.35 0.08
C GLU A 243 2.22 23.44 1.52
N TRP A 244 2.75 22.63 2.43
CA TRP A 244 2.39 22.66 3.85
C TRP A 244 3.21 23.67 4.68
N GLU A 245 4.17 24.39 4.05
CA GLU A 245 5.03 25.35 4.77
C GLU A 245 4.24 26.41 5.57
N PRO A 246 3.11 26.98 5.06
CA PRO A 246 2.33 27.96 5.81
C PRO A 246 1.71 27.43 7.12
N TYR A 247 1.58 26.11 7.23
CA TYR A 247 0.92 25.41 8.33
C TYR A 247 1.89 24.66 9.24
N TYR A 248 3.17 24.60 8.88
CA TYR A 248 4.17 23.82 9.58
C TYR A 248 5.11 24.71 10.39
N GLU A 249 4.97 24.69 11.71
CA GLU A 249 5.91 25.33 12.64
C GLU A 249 6.94 24.29 13.12
N LYS A 250 8.25 24.59 13.00
CA LYS A 250 9.29 23.69 13.51
C LYS A 250 9.32 23.76 15.04
N LEU A 251 9.15 22.61 15.72
CA LEU A 251 9.29 22.46 17.17
C LEU A 251 10.75 22.48 17.62
#